data_8544d150f5e8764abf769f1c90df3b15
#
_entry.id   8544d150f5e8764abf769f1c90df3b15
#
_cell.length_a   1.000
_cell.length_b   1.000
_cell.length_c   1.000
_cell.angle_alpha   90.00
_cell.angle_beta   90.00
_cell.angle_gamma   90.00
#
_symmetry.space_group_name_H-M   'P 1'
#
loop_
_entity.id
_entity.type
_entity.pdbx_description
1 polymer ?
#
loop_
_entity_poly.entity_id
_entity_poly.type
_entity_poly.pdbx_seq_one_letter_code
_entity_poly.pdbx_strand_id
1 'polypeptide(L)'
;MSRKKQLKMQKVGVEHLEQYNQLLRYVFQVTDNDLHKVGWEERDIVHAKSPVLEQADVLGWFDRDKLVSQVAVYPFQVRIFNRTYDMGGLTGVGTFPEYSSQGLMHKLLYQALANMREKKQSISYLYPYSIPYYRRKGWEIISDKITFEVNDYQLPKNKQVSGEMERVAIESDDVKKTYERFARQTHGAMLRGDLAWNEYWRWDLDDLTAAIYYNDERKPDGYVLYWIANEIFHIKDIIFVNEEARSGLWNFISAHFSMISKVIGNIHTDEPLAFLLEDAAIKETISPYYMARIVDLEQFIAQYPFKPDTGEREWKFTLDDPLLSWNQGTFTLRIQPDGKGEIFRTAERSSARINIQTMTTMLMGYKRPDYLHKIGRISCSPETLDMLEDAIEQQTPYFSDYF
;
A
#
# COMPACT_ATOMS: atom_id res chain seq x y z
N MET A 1 -14.13 -41.57 16.96
CA MET A 1 -15.20 -40.53 16.92
C MET A 1 -14.56 -39.21 16.62
N SER A 2 -14.87 -38.55 15.49
CA SER A 2 -14.38 -37.21 15.18
C SER A 2 -14.93 -36.22 16.22
N ARG A 3 -14.06 -35.53 16.92
CA ARG A 3 -14.41 -34.56 17.97
C ARG A 3 -15.14 -33.41 17.30
N LYS A 4 -16.40 -33.14 17.68
CA LYS A 4 -17.21 -32.07 17.08
C LYS A 4 -16.54 -30.73 17.39
N LYS A 5 -16.16 -29.99 16.33
CA LYS A 5 -15.54 -28.66 16.44
C LYS A 5 -16.55 -27.66 17.01
N GLN A 6 -16.08 -26.78 17.92
CA GLN A 6 -16.88 -25.72 18.51
C GLN A 6 -16.30 -24.35 18.07
N LEU A 7 -16.61 -23.97 16.84
CA LEU A 7 -16.03 -22.76 16.22
C LEU A 7 -16.82 -21.52 16.64
N LYS A 8 -16.08 -20.54 17.19
CA LYS A 8 -16.59 -19.21 17.55
C LYS A 8 -15.67 -18.12 17.00
N MET A 9 -16.24 -17.10 16.34
CA MET A 9 -15.50 -15.91 15.93
C MET A 9 -15.50 -14.92 17.10
N GLN A 10 -14.33 -14.36 17.40
CA GLN A 10 -14.18 -13.32 18.43
C GLN A 10 -12.94 -12.46 18.17
N LYS A 11 -12.81 -11.37 18.90
CA LYS A 11 -11.61 -10.51 18.90
C LYS A 11 -10.44 -11.29 19.46
N VAL A 12 -9.26 -11.08 18.87
CA VAL A 12 -7.97 -11.57 19.36
C VAL A 12 -7.29 -10.40 20.08
N GLY A 13 -7.09 -10.52 21.38
CA GLY A 13 -6.42 -9.53 22.21
C GLY A 13 -5.02 -9.96 22.62
N VAL A 14 -4.35 -9.14 23.43
CA VAL A 14 -2.98 -9.42 23.92
C VAL A 14 -2.86 -10.71 24.72
N GLU A 15 -3.94 -11.16 25.33
CA GLU A 15 -4.02 -12.46 26.02
C GLU A 15 -3.86 -13.66 25.09
N HIS A 16 -4.02 -13.46 23.78
CA HIS A 16 -3.86 -14.49 22.75
C HIS A 16 -2.55 -14.34 21.97
N LEU A 17 -1.62 -13.48 22.41
CA LEU A 17 -0.40 -13.11 21.68
C LEU A 17 0.39 -14.33 21.19
N GLU A 18 0.58 -15.32 22.05
CA GLU A 18 1.31 -16.54 21.71
C GLU A 18 0.64 -17.30 20.56
N GLN A 19 -0.68 -17.51 20.65
CA GLN A 19 -1.44 -18.21 19.61
C GLN A 19 -1.48 -17.42 18.29
N TYR A 20 -1.63 -16.08 18.39
CA TYR A 20 -1.60 -15.19 17.25
C TYR A 20 -0.26 -15.28 16.50
N ASN A 21 0.85 -15.20 17.23
CA ASN A 21 2.18 -15.30 16.68
C ASN A 21 2.48 -16.70 16.12
N GLN A 22 2.06 -17.76 16.83
CA GLN A 22 2.22 -19.14 16.38
C GLN A 22 1.56 -19.37 15.01
N LEU A 23 0.34 -18.87 14.81
CA LEU A 23 -0.37 -18.98 13.54
C LEU A 23 0.30 -18.17 12.44
N LEU A 24 0.76 -16.93 12.74
CA LEU A 24 1.53 -16.11 11.80
C LEU A 24 2.79 -16.83 11.34
N ARG A 25 3.62 -17.30 12.27
CA ARG A 25 4.86 -18.02 11.96
C ARG A 25 4.61 -19.25 11.11
N TYR A 26 3.56 -19.98 11.42
CA TYR A 26 3.20 -21.17 10.65
C TYR A 26 2.82 -20.84 9.20
N VAL A 27 1.93 -19.87 8.96
CA VAL A 27 1.45 -19.55 7.61
C VAL A 27 2.49 -18.79 6.78
N PHE A 28 3.33 -17.98 7.39
CA PHE A 28 4.42 -17.26 6.72
C PHE A 28 5.75 -18.05 6.71
N GLN A 29 5.75 -19.27 7.26
CA GLN A 29 6.90 -20.18 7.28
C GLN A 29 8.15 -19.57 7.96
N VAL A 30 7.95 -18.70 8.97
CA VAL A 30 9.04 -18.09 9.74
C VAL A 30 9.55 -19.09 10.77
N THR A 31 10.79 -19.54 10.59
CA THR A 31 11.45 -20.48 11.50
C THR A 31 12.23 -19.77 12.60
N ASP A 32 12.63 -20.49 13.65
CA ASP A 32 13.53 -19.95 14.68
C ASP A 32 14.86 -19.51 14.07
N ASN A 33 15.35 -20.23 13.07
CA ASN A 33 16.58 -19.88 12.37
C ASN A 33 16.47 -18.55 11.60
N ASP A 34 15.28 -18.25 11.07
CA ASP A 34 15.04 -16.95 10.39
C ASP A 34 15.03 -15.80 11.39
N LEU A 35 14.48 -16.02 12.59
CA LEU A 35 14.50 -15.03 13.66
C LEU A 35 15.92 -14.82 14.19
N HIS A 36 16.69 -15.87 14.38
CA HIS A 36 18.09 -15.77 14.80
C HIS A 36 18.97 -15.03 13.80
N LYS A 37 18.72 -15.17 12.50
CA LYS A 37 19.47 -14.44 11.46
C LYS A 37 19.28 -12.92 11.53
N VAL A 38 18.14 -12.46 12.06
CA VAL A 38 17.82 -11.03 12.25
C VAL A 38 17.99 -10.61 13.73
N GLY A 39 18.65 -11.44 14.55
CA GLY A 39 18.95 -11.13 15.94
C GLY A 39 17.73 -11.14 16.88
N TRP A 40 16.59 -11.69 16.46
CA TRP A 40 15.36 -11.67 17.25
C TRP A 40 15.27 -12.85 18.22
N GLU A 41 14.97 -12.52 19.48
CA GLU A 41 14.58 -13.46 20.51
C GLU A 41 13.05 -13.44 20.74
N GLU A 42 12.55 -14.39 21.50
CA GLU A 42 11.11 -14.51 21.80
C GLU A 42 10.53 -13.23 22.44
N ARG A 43 11.30 -12.56 23.32
CA ARG A 43 10.91 -11.27 23.92
C ARG A 43 10.71 -10.16 22.87
N ASP A 44 11.49 -10.16 21.79
CA ASP A 44 11.42 -9.13 20.75
C ASP A 44 10.13 -9.30 19.93
N ILE A 45 9.71 -10.56 19.74
CA ILE A 45 8.42 -10.89 19.13
C ILE A 45 7.26 -10.37 19.97
N VAL A 46 7.33 -10.56 21.30
CA VAL A 46 6.32 -10.04 22.22
C VAL A 46 6.23 -8.52 22.10
N HIS A 47 7.36 -7.82 22.18
CA HIS A 47 7.41 -6.37 22.05
C HIS A 47 6.89 -5.88 20.69
N ALA A 48 7.22 -6.56 19.60
CA ALA A 48 6.79 -6.17 18.28
C ALA A 48 5.29 -6.43 17.99
N LYS A 49 4.69 -7.45 18.59
CA LYS A 49 3.30 -7.87 18.29
C LYS A 49 2.26 -7.39 19.30
N SER A 50 2.68 -7.08 20.56
CA SER A 50 1.74 -6.52 21.53
C SER A 50 1.10 -5.20 21.08
N PRO A 51 1.85 -4.21 20.55
CA PRO A 51 1.24 -2.98 20.02
C PRO A 51 0.24 -3.22 18.89
N VAL A 52 0.47 -4.27 18.08
CA VAL A 52 -0.47 -4.66 17.02
C VAL A 52 -1.79 -5.11 17.61
N LEU A 53 -1.76 -6.01 18.61
CA LEU A 53 -2.98 -6.53 19.23
C LEU A 53 -3.73 -5.48 20.06
N GLU A 54 -3.04 -4.44 20.53
CA GLU A 54 -3.63 -3.31 21.23
C GLU A 54 -4.33 -2.31 20.29
N GLN A 55 -3.72 -2.02 19.15
CA GLN A 55 -4.12 -0.94 18.25
C GLN A 55 -4.92 -1.42 17.03
N ALA A 56 -4.65 -2.64 16.54
CA ALA A 56 -5.33 -3.20 15.38
C ALA A 56 -6.65 -3.87 15.73
N ASP A 57 -7.51 -4.01 14.73
CA ASP A 57 -8.72 -4.83 14.82
C ASP A 57 -8.37 -6.25 14.38
N VAL A 58 -8.13 -7.12 15.35
CA VAL A 58 -7.75 -8.51 15.09
C VAL A 58 -8.90 -9.45 15.40
N LEU A 59 -9.33 -10.22 14.39
CA LEU A 59 -10.42 -11.19 14.49
C LEU A 59 -9.87 -12.60 14.30
N GLY A 60 -10.42 -13.54 15.06
CA GLY A 60 -10.05 -14.94 14.97
C GLY A 60 -11.21 -15.90 15.12
N TRP A 61 -11.09 -17.07 14.51
CA TRP A 61 -11.89 -18.23 14.83
C TRP A 61 -11.18 -19.08 15.86
N PHE A 62 -11.90 -19.43 16.91
CA PHE A 62 -11.45 -20.32 17.96
C PHE A 62 -12.23 -21.63 17.92
N ASP A 63 -11.51 -22.75 18.00
CA ASP A 63 -12.10 -24.04 18.34
C ASP A 63 -11.90 -24.26 19.84
N ARG A 64 -12.92 -23.96 20.64
CA ARG A 64 -12.85 -23.75 22.09
C ARG A 64 -11.86 -22.63 22.39
N ASP A 65 -10.69 -22.95 22.99
CA ASP A 65 -9.66 -21.97 23.39
C ASP A 65 -8.51 -21.89 22.39
N LYS A 66 -8.52 -22.70 21.30
CA LYS A 66 -7.48 -22.70 20.29
C LYS A 66 -7.81 -21.75 19.15
N LEU A 67 -6.96 -20.77 18.90
CA LEU A 67 -7.03 -19.91 17.72
C LEU A 67 -6.66 -20.72 16.47
N VAL A 68 -7.56 -20.76 15.47
CA VAL A 68 -7.40 -21.62 14.29
C VAL A 68 -7.42 -20.89 12.95
N SER A 69 -7.90 -19.65 12.94
CA SER A 69 -7.88 -18.77 11.78
C SER A 69 -7.92 -17.32 12.25
N GLN A 70 -7.21 -16.41 11.58
CA GLN A 70 -7.11 -15.01 11.99
C GLN A 70 -6.97 -14.06 10.82
N VAL A 71 -7.27 -12.77 11.07
CA VAL A 71 -7.01 -11.63 10.21
C VAL A 71 -6.81 -10.39 11.09
N ALA A 72 -5.88 -9.53 10.70
CA ALA A 72 -5.65 -8.24 11.35
C ALA A 72 -5.94 -7.09 10.38
N VAL A 73 -6.50 -6.00 10.91
CA VAL A 73 -6.73 -4.74 10.22
C VAL A 73 -6.04 -3.62 10.97
N TYR A 74 -5.00 -3.07 10.39
CA TYR A 74 -4.24 -1.95 10.94
C TYR A 74 -4.95 -0.62 10.63
N PRO A 75 -5.14 0.28 11.60
CA PRO A 75 -5.76 1.57 11.40
C PRO A 75 -4.74 2.55 10.83
N PHE A 76 -4.62 2.59 9.52
CA PHE A 76 -3.72 3.48 8.80
C PHE A 76 -4.45 4.61 8.10
N GLN A 77 -3.67 5.54 7.56
CA GLN A 77 -4.16 6.62 6.71
C GLN A 77 -3.34 6.68 5.42
N VAL A 78 -4.03 6.98 4.32
CA VAL A 78 -3.39 7.15 3.00
C VAL A 78 -3.79 8.45 2.35
N ARG A 79 -2.90 8.98 1.54
CA ARG A 79 -3.16 10.15 0.71
C ARG A 79 -3.73 9.70 -0.63
N ILE A 80 -4.99 10.02 -0.92
CA ILE A 80 -5.58 9.80 -2.24
C ILE A 80 -5.76 11.16 -2.89
N PHE A 81 -4.92 11.43 -3.89
CA PHE A 81 -4.72 12.77 -4.48
C PHE A 81 -4.49 13.81 -3.37
N ASN A 82 -5.37 14.79 -3.22
CA ASN A 82 -5.25 15.85 -2.21
C ASN A 82 -6.07 15.60 -0.94
N ARG A 83 -6.59 14.37 -0.72
CA ARG A 83 -7.42 14.00 0.43
C ARG A 83 -6.76 12.93 1.27
N THR A 84 -6.98 12.99 2.59
CA THR A 84 -6.57 11.92 3.53
C THR A 84 -7.76 11.00 3.77
N TYR A 85 -7.52 9.69 3.62
CA TYR A 85 -8.50 8.63 3.86
C TYR A 85 -8.06 7.76 5.02
N ASP A 86 -9.00 7.43 5.90
CA ASP A 86 -8.80 6.33 6.83
C ASP A 86 -8.81 5.01 6.06
N MET A 87 -7.77 4.23 6.24
CA MET A 87 -7.49 3.00 5.49
C MET A 87 -7.33 1.82 6.44
N GLY A 88 -7.99 0.71 6.12
CA GLY A 88 -7.74 -0.56 6.79
C GLY A 88 -6.62 -1.35 6.12
N GLY A 89 -5.45 -1.42 6.76
CA GLY A 89 -4.33 -2.26 6.33
C GLY A 89 -4.59 -3.72 6.67
N LEU A 90 -4.99 -4.54 5.68
CA LEU A 90 -5.34 -5.94 5.92
C LEU A 90 -4.08 -6.81 5.88
N THR A 91 -3.81 -7.50 6.97
CA THR A 91 -2.62 -8.35 7.14
C THR A 91 -2.90 -9.54 8.06
N GLY A 92 -1.88 -10.36 8.35
CA GLY A 92 -1.97 -11.47 9.29
C GLY A 92 -2.99 -12.54 8.93
N VAL A 93 -3.33 -12.65 7.65
CA VAL A 93 -4.35 -13.59 7.14
C VAL A 93 -3.82 -15.01 7.20
N GLY A 94 -4.42 -15.84 8.05
CA GLY A 94 -3.97 -17.22 8.23
C GLY A 94 -5.07 -18.16 8.71
N THR A 95 -4.95 -19.44 8.32
CA THR A 95 -5.81 -20.53 8.78
C THR A 95 -4.99 -21.82 8.84
N PHE A 96 -5.02 -22.54 9.95
CA PHE A 96 -4.38 -23.86 10.01
C PHE A 96 -4.99 -24.82 9.00
N PRO A 97 -4.19 -25.65 8.30
CA PRO A 97 -4.66 -26.53 7.21
C PRO A 97 -5.82 -27.44 7.60
N GLU A 98 -5.83 -27.98 8.83
CA GLU A 98 -6.89 -28.85 9.34
C GLU A 98 -8.25 -28.15 9.54
N TYR A 99 -8.27 -26.82 9.39
CA TYR A 99 -9.47 -25.99 9.41
C TYR A 99 -9.76 -25.33 8.07
N SER A 100 -8.99 -25.63 7.04
CA SER A 100 -9.21 -25.09 5.70
C SER A 100 -10.53 -25.58 5.07
N SER A 101 -10.94 -24.94 3.99
CA SER A 101 -12.15 -25.28 3.21
C SER A 101 -13.50 -25.25 3.98
N GLN A 102 -13.53 -24.66 5.19
CA GLN A 102 -14.73 -24.49 6.01
C GLN A 102 -15.36 -23.09 5.89
N GLY A 103 -14.84 -22.26 5.00
CA GLY A 103 -15.32 -20.88 4.82
C GLY A 103 -14.94 -19.91 5.94
N LEU A 104 -14.03 -20.29 6.86
CA LEU A 104 -13.68 -19.46 8.02
C LEU A 104 -13.08 -18.12 7.59
N MET A 105 -12.11 -18.13 6.69
CA MET A 105 -11.48 -16.89 6.20
C MET A 105 -12.45 -16.01 5.42
N HIS A 106 -13.39 -16.59 4.67
CA HIS A 106 -14.43 -15.79 4.00
C HIS A 106 -15.26 -14.97 4.98
N LYS A 107 -15.66 -15.57 6.09
CA LYS A 107 -16.43 -14.90 7.14
C LYS A 107 -15.59 -13.89 7.92
N LEU A 108 -14.29 -14.18 8.17
CA LEU A 108 -13.37 -13.21 8.79
C LEU A 108 -13.18 -11.96 7.91
N LEU A 109 -12.92 -12.14 6.61
CA LEU A 109 -12.79 -11.03 5.68
C LEU A 109 -14.06 -10.19 5.58
N TYR A 110 -15.24 -10.83 5.52
CA TYR A 110 -16.51 -10.11 5.52
C TYR A 110 -16.66 -9.27 6.80
N GLN A 111 -16.43 -9.87 7.97
CA GLN A 111 -16.56 -9.16 9.25
C GLN A 111 -15.53 -8.05 9.39
N ALA A 112 -14.28 -8.28 8.98
CA ALA A 112 -13.24 -7.26 8.99
C ALA A 112 -13.62 -6.05 8.12
N LEU A 113 -14.18 -6.29 6.92
CA LEU A 113 -14.64 -5.22 6.03
C LEU A 113 -15.91 -4.51 6.58
N ALA A 114 -16.80 -5.22 7.26
CA ALA A 114 -17.93 -4.61 7.95
C ALA A 114 -17.46 -3.69 9.10
N ASN A 115 -16.50 -4.15 9.90
CA ASN A 115 -15.89 -3.33 10.95
C ASN A 115 -15.15 -2.09 10.37
N MET A 116 -14.44 -2.24 9.25
CA MET A 116 -13.83 -1.09 8.55
C MET A 116 -14.88 -0.06 8.15
N ARG A 117 -16.01 -0.53 7.57
CA ARG A 117 -17.13 0.34 7.19
C ARG A 117 -17.67 1.16 8.36
N GLU A 118 -17.89 0.52 9.50
CA GLU A 118 -18.35 1.18 10.73
C GLU A 118 -17.35 2.21 11.24
N LYS A 119 -16.04 1.92 11.10
CA LYS A 119 -14.93 2.82 11.47
C LYS A 119 -14.63 3.87 10.41
N LYS A 120 -15.40 3.97 9.33
CA LYS A 120 -15.21 4.89 8.20
C LYS A 120 -13.89 4.69 7.43
N GLN A 121 -13.27 3.52 7.55
CA GLN A 121 -12.15 3.10 6.71
C GLN A 121 -12.72 2.70 5.34
N SER A 122 -12.93 3.67 4.46
CA SER A 122 -13.62 3.48 3.19
C SER A 122 -12.80 2.74 2.13
N ILE A 123 -11.50 2.52 2.40
CA ILE A 123 -10.58 1.78 1.54
C ILE A 123 -9.71 0.84 2.37
N SER A 124 -9.36 -0.32 1.80
CA SER A 124 -8.46 -1.31 2.39
C SER A 124 -7.30 -1.59 1.47
N TYR A 125 -6.07 -1.63 2.02
CA TYR A 125 -4.86 -2.04 1.31
C TYR A 125 -4.35 -3.37 1.86
N LEU A 126 -3.63 -4.13 1.01
CA LEU A 126 -2.90 -5.34 1.41
C LEU A 126 -1.73 -5.63 0.46
N TYR A 127 -0.71 -6.31 0.98
CA TYR A 127 0.30 -6.99 0.18
C TYR A 127 -0.20 -8.39 -0.19
N PRO A 128 -0.35 -8.75 -1.49
CA PRO A 128 -1.00 -9.99 -1.86
C PRO A 128 -0.05 -11.20 -1.80
N TYR A 129 -0.31 -12.16 -0.91
CA TYR A 129 0.26 -13.50 -1.05
C TYR A 129 -0.23 -14.22 -2.33
N SER A 130 -1.49 -13.96 -2.72
CA SER A 130 -2.10 -14.51 -3.94
C SER A 130 -3.05 -13.49 -4.58
N ILE A 131 -2.60 -12.86 -5.64
CA ILE A 131 -3.41 -11.89 -6.41
C ILE A 131 -4.77 -12.51 -6.84
N PRO A 132 -4.86 -13.73 -7.42
CA PRO A 132 -6.14 -14.31 -7.79
C PRO A 132 -7.10 -14.53 -6.62
N TYR A 133 -6.56 -14.85 -5.44
CA TYR A 133 -7.37 -15.02 -4.23
C TYR A 133 -8.06 -13.71 -3.83
N TYR A 134 -7.28 -12.64 -3.73
CA TYR A 134 -7.81 -11.34 -3.30
C TYR A 134 -8.66 -10.68 -4.38
N ARG A 135 -8.38 -10.88 -5.68
CA ARG A 135 -9.28 -10.45 -6.76
C ARG A 135 -10.68 -11.03 -6.61
N ARG A 136 -10.81 -12.33 -6.29
CA ARG A 136 -12.13 -12.95 -6.03
C ARG A 136 -12.83 -12.41 -4.79
N LYS A 137 -12.13 -11.61 -3.97
CA LYS A 137 -12.66 -10.93 -2.79
C LYS A 137 -12.84 -9.42 -2.97
N GLY A 138 -12.61 -8.91 -4.17
CA GLY A 138 -12.86 -7.52 -4.53
C GLY A 138 -11.65 -6.58 -4.47
N TRP A 139 -10.45 -7.05 -4.12
CA TRP A 139 -9.22 -6.26 -4.23
C TRP A 139 -8.69 -6.25 -5.67
N GLU A 140 -7.99 -5.19 -6.05
CA GLU A 140 -7.28 -5.08 -7.33
C GLU A 140 -5.92 -4.42 -7.14
N ILE A 141 -4.98 -4.68 -8.05
CA ILE A 141 -3.67 -4.05 -8.07
C ILE A 141 -3.83 -2.55 -8.25
N ILE A 142 -3.11 -1.78 -7.45
CA ILE A 142 -3.08 -0.31 -7.49
C ILE A 142 -1.68 0.28 -7.55
N SER A 143 -0.63 -0.51 -7.40
CA SER A 143 0.75 -0.04 -7.49
C SER A 143 1.69 -1.12 -7.99
N ASP A 144 2.78 -0.68 -8.60
CA ASP A 144 3.91 -1.52 -8.99
C ASP A 144 5.14 -1.18 -8.15
N LYS A 145 6.09 -2.12 -8.11
CA LYS A 145 7.45 -1.93 -7.66
C LYS A 145 8.38 -2.17 -8.84
N ILE A 146 9.21 -1.19 -9.16
CA ILE A 146 10.27 -1.28 -10.16
C ILE A 146 11.58 -1.48 -9.43
N THR A 147 12.17 -2.66 -9.55
CA THR A 147 13.52 -2.93 -9.07
C THR A 147 14.50 -2.61 -10.18
N PHE A 148 15.52 -1.80 -9.90
CA PHE A 148 16.55 -1.42 -10.85
C PHE A 148 17.94 -1.89 -10.42
N GLU A 149 18.80 -2.15 -11.40
CA GLU A 149 20.22 -2.43 -11.23
C GLU A 149 21.02 -1.48 -12.15
N VAL A 150 21.90 -0.66 -11.58
CA VAL A 150 22.73 0.32 -12.27
C VAL A 150 24.18 0.03 -11.95
N ASN A 151 25.05 -0.11 -12.96
CA ASN A 151 26.48 -0.28 -12.73
C ASN A 151 27.13 1.06 -12.34
N ASP A 152 28.29 1.01 -11.68
CA ASP A 152 29.02 2.19 -11.21
C ASP A 152 29.28 3.22 -12.31
N TYR A 153 29.68 2.78 -13.52
CA TYR A 153 29.94 3.63 -14.66
C TYR A 153 28.69 4.27 -15.31
N GLN A 154 27.48 3.79 -14.97
CA GLN A 154 26.19 4.31 -15.46
C GLN A 154 25.56 5.30 -14.48
N LEU A 155 26.14 5.47 -13.28
CA LEU A 155 25.58 6.36 -12.27
C LEU A 155 25.45 7.80 -12.78
N PRO A 156 24.45 8.56 -12.32
CA PRO A 156 24.28 9.95 -12.70
C PRO A 156 25.55 10.77 -12.45
N LYS A 157 25.90 11.65 -13.38
CA LYS A 157 26.98 12.62 -13.17
C LYS A 157 26.59 13.61 -12.08
N ASN A 158 27.59 14.02 -11.29
CA ASN A 158 27.40 15.00 -10.24
C ASN A 158 26.78 16.30 -10.77
N LYS A 159 25.74 16.76 -10.14
CA LYS A 159 25.07 18.04 -10.36
C LYS A 159 25.40 19.01 -9.24
N GLN A 160 25.53 20.29 -9.58
CA GLN A 160 25.68 21.31 -8.56
C GLN A 160 24.40 21.41 -7.73
N VAL A 161 24.55 21.37 -6.41
CA VAL A 161 23.48 21.56 -5.41
C VAL A 161 23.96 22.54 -4.36
N SER A 162 23.03 23.25 -3.72
CA SER A 162 23.37 24.28 -2.71
C SER A 162 23.53 23.69 -1.31
N GLY A 163 22.89 22.55 -1.07
CA GLY A 163 22.86 21.87 0.23
C GLY A 163 23.95 20.81 0.41
N GLU A 164 23.85 20.07 1.47
CA GLU A 164 24.83 19.06 1.89
C GLU A 164 24.19 17.75 2.37
N MET A 165 24.99 16.66 2.34
CA MET A 165 24.58 15.35 2.81
C MET A 165 25.15 15.05 4.19
N GLU A 166 24.31 14.56 5.11
CA GLU A 166 24.74 14.06 6.40
C GLU A 166 24.22 12.63 6.67
N ARG A 167 25.06 11.78 7.28
CA ARG A 167 24.61 10.48 7.81
C ARG A 167 24.00 10.69 9.19
N VAL A 168 22.85 10.06 9.42
CA VAL A 168 22.11 10.15 10.68
C VAL A 168 21.67 8.76 11.12
N ALA A 169 21.19 8.64 12.36
CA ALA A 169 20.50 7.43 12.80
C ALA A 169 19.22 7.21 11.97
N ILE A 170 18.90 5.95 11.66
CA ILE A 170 17.75 5.61 10.83
C ILE A 170 16.42 6.10 11.43
N GLU A 171 16.34 6.15 12.76
CA GLU A 171 15.17 6.60 13.52
C GLU A 171 15.12 8.12 13.73
N SER A 172 16.01 8.87 13.09
CA SER A 172 16.06 10.33 13.18
C SER A 172 14.70 10.96 12.88
N ASP A 173 14.33 11.96 13.68
CA ASP A 173 13.13 12.76 13.43
C ASP A 173 13.13 13.42 12.06
N ASP A 174 14.30 13.73 11.52
CA ASP A 174 14.41 14.36 10.20
C ASP A 174 14.10 13.39 9.05
N VAL A 175 14.38 12.09 9.21
CA VAL A 175 13.88 11.05 8.30
C VAL A 175 12.35 11.03 8.31
N LYS A 176 11.74 11.01 9.51
CA LYS A 176 10.28 10.99 9.68
C LYS A 176 9.62 12.25 9.11
N LYS A 177 10.17 13.44 9.41
CA LYS A 177 9.67 14.74 8.89
C LYS A 177 9.76 14.83 7.37
N THR A 178 10.85 14.36 6.78
CA THR A 178 11.03 14.33 5.32
C THR A 178 9.99 13.43 4.68
N TYR A 179 9.81 12.21 5.20
CA TYR A 179 8.79 11.29 4.73
C TYR A 179 7.37 11.88 4.86
N GLU A 180 7.04 12.50 6.00
CA GLU A 180 5.73 13.10 6.22
C GLU A 180 5.43 14.21 5.18
N ARG A 181 6.40 15.07 4.89
CA ARG A 181 6.27 16.10 3.86
C ARG A 181 6.03 15.49 2.48
N PHE A 182 6.81 14.47 2.13
CA PHE A 182 6.65 13.73 0.90
C PHE A 182 5.26 13.07 0.82
N ALA A 183 4.86 12.32 1.83
CA ALA A 183 3.61 11.56 1.84
C ALA A 183 2.37 12.46 1.77
N ARG A 184 2.41 13.66 2.38
CA ARG A 184 1.31 14.64 2.29
C ARG A 184 1.05 15.18 0.88
N GLN A 185 2.03 15.09 0.00
CA GLN A 185 1.96 15.58 -1.39
C GLN A 185 1.85 14.45 -2.41
N THR A 186 2.02 13.20 -1.97
CA THR A 186 2.15 12.05 -2.86
C THR A 186 0.90 11.20 -2.82
N HIS A 187 0.25 11.04 -3.98
CA HIS A 187 -0.91 10.20 -4.14
C HIS A 187 -0.58 8.72 -3.87
N GLY A 188 -1.43 8.05 -3.10
CA GLY A 188 -1.26 6.65 -2.71
C GLY A 188 -0.39 6.43 -1.48
N ALA A 189 0.46 7.39 -1.08
CA ALA A 189 1.38 7.25 0.03
C ALA A 189 0.67 7.07 1.38
N MET A 190 1.22 6.21 2.23
CA MET A 190 0.76 6.04 3.61
C MET A 190 1.24 7.21 4.48
N LEU A 191 0.35 7.78 5.28
CA LEU A 191 0.71 8.72 6.33
C LEU A 191 1.10 7.91 7.57
N ARG A 192 2.40 7.75 7.81
CA ARG A 192 2.92 6.86 8.87
C ARG A 192 2.74 7.47 10.25
N GLY A 193 1.88 6.85 11.07
CA GLY A 193 1.86 7.02 12.54
C GLY A 193 2.82 6.03 13.21
N ASP A 194 2.82 5.99 14.55
CA ASP A 194 3.76 5.16 15.33
C ASP A 194 3.69 3.68 14.96
N LEU A 195 2.48 3.12 14.82
CA LEU A 195 2.32 1.72 14.42
C LEU A 195 2.94 1.44 13.04
N ALA A 196 2.74 2.34 12.08
CA ALA A 196 3.30 2.21 10.73
C ALA A 196 4.83 2.31 10.74
N TRP A 197 5.40 3.24 11.50
CA TRP A 197 6.86 3.34 11.66
C TRP A 197 7.44 2.10 12.35
N ASN A 198 6.78 1.56 13.36
CA ASN A 198 7.19 0.32 14.03
C ASN A 198 7.16 -0.88 13.06
N GLU A 199 6.15 -0.99 12.20
CA GLU A 199 6.11 -2.02 11.15
C GLU A 199 7.20 -1.81 10.11
N TYR A 200 7.46 -0.55 9.70
CA TYR A 200 8.46 -0.19 8.70
C TYR A 200 9.88 -0.57 9.12
N TRP A 201 10.23 -0.38 10.42
CA TRP A 201 11.56 -0.71 10.98
C TRP A 201 11.71 -2.17 11.41
N ARG A 202 10.63 -2.92 11.53
CA ARG A 202 10.61 -4.26 12.14
C ARG A 202 11.61 -5.26 11.55
N TRP A 203 11.88 -5.20 10.27
CA TRP A 203 12.71 -6.16 9.55
C TRP A 203 14.00 -5.54 9.03
N ASP A 204 14.43 -4.44 9.62
CA ASP A 204 15.64 -3.78 9.17
C ASP A 204 16.88 -4.56 9.58
N LEU A 205 17.85 -4.57 8.67
CA LEU A 205 19.18 -5.12 8.91
C LEU A 205 19.95 -4.21 9.86
N ASP A 206 20.78 -4.79 10.75
CA ASP A 206 21.64 -4.05 11.67
C ASP A 206 22.56 -3.04 10.95
N ASP A 207 22.85 -3.28 9.68
CA ASP A 207 23.74 -2.44 8.84
C ASP A 207 23.02 -1.30 8.12
N LEU A 208 21.69 -1.12 8.31
CA LEU A 208 20.96 -0.06 7.62
C LEU A 208 21.43 1.32 8.08
N THR A 209 21.74 2.18 7.12
CA THR A 209 22.23 3.54 7.32
C THR A 209 21.28 4.54 6.67
N ALA A 210 21.06 5.69 7.32
CA ALA A 210 20.36 6.84 6.75
C ALA A 210 21.31 7.95 6.36
N ALA A 211 21.11 8.56 5.18
CA ALA A 211 21.74 9.81 4.80
C ALA A 211 20.67 10.80 4.35
N ILE A 212 20.74 12.03 4.87
CA ILE A 212 19.77 13.10 4.62
C ILE A 212 20.44 14.19 3.78
N TYR A 213 19.70 14.70 2.81
CA TYR A 213 20.03 15.93 2.11
C TYR A 213 19.38 17.11 2.85
N TYR A 214 20.21 18.03 3.34
CA TYR A 214 19.79 19.31 3.90
C TYR A 214 20.02 20.40 2.86
N ASN A 215 19.01 21.22 2.61
CA ASN A 215 19.14 22.40 1.75
C ASN A 215 20.00 23.50 2.42
N ASP A 216 20.20 24.65 1.76
CA ASP A 216 20.97 25.78 2.25
C ASP A 216 20.40 26.44 3.54
N GLU A 217 19.10 26.22 3.82
CA GLU A 217 18.44 26.61 5.06
C GLU A 217 18.52 25.56 6.16
N ARG A 218 19.31 24.48 5.97
CA ARG A 218 19.42 23.32 6.90
C ARG A 218 18.08 22.58 7.10
N LYS A 219 17.19 22.61 6.13
CA LYS A 219 15.95 21.86 6.14
C LYS A 219 16.14 20.51 5.44
N PRO A 220 15.65 19.40 6.03
CA PRO A 220 15.78 18.09 5.40
C PRO A 220 14.80 17.97 4.23
N ASP A 221 15.30 17.85 3.01
CA ASP A 221 14.50 17.81 1.77
C ASP A 221 14.54 16.46 1.06
N GLY A 222 15.39 15.53 1.51
CA GLY A 222 15.44 14.17 1.00
C GLY A 222 16.27 13.24 1.88
N TYR A 223 16.04 11.94 1.77
CA TYR A 223 16.85 10.93 2.42
C TYR A 223 17.03 9.68 1.56
N VAL A 224 18.09 8.94 1.83
CA VAL A 224 18.27 7.57 1.36
C VAL A 224 18.52 6.64 2.54
N LEU A 225 17.79 5.52 2.59
CA LEU A 225 18.04 4.41 3.50
C LEU A 225 18.75 3.31 2.72
N TYR A 226 19.94 2.92 3.16
CA TYR A 226 20.81 2.04 2.38
C TYR A 226 21.74 1.19 3.25
N TRP A 227 22.29 0.14 2.66
CA TRP A 227 23.44 -0.60 3.17
C TRP A 227 24.37 -0.96 2.02
N ILE A 228 25.64 -1.25 2.34
CA ILE A 228 26.63 -1.66 1.36
C ILE A 228 27.12 -3.05 1.73
N ALA A 229 26.98 -4.00 0.82
CA ALA A 229 27.45 -5.36 1.00
C ALA A 229 27.90 -5.95 -0.35
N ASN A 230 29.01 -6.71 -0.36
CA ASN A 230 29.51 -7.39 -1.55
C ASN A 230 29.71 -6.44 -2.75
N GLU A 231 30.26 -5.25 -2.52
CA GLU A 231 30.46 -4.19 -3.51
C GLU A 231 29.15 -3.70 -4.18
N ILE A 232 28.01 -3.87 -3.51
CA ILE A 232 26.70 -3.41 -3.99
C ILE A 232 26.16 -2.38 -2.99
N PHE A 233 25.74 -1.23 -3.52
CA PHE A 233 24.97 -0.24 -2.80
C PHE A 233 23.49 -0.61 -2.90
N HIS A 234 22.88 -1.05 -1.81
CA HIS A 234 21.48 -1.40 -1.75
C HIS A 234 20.66 -0.23 -1.22
N ILE A 235 19.67 0.21 -1.97
CA ILE A 235 18.71 1.24 -1.56
C ILE A 235 17.45 0.54 -1.04
N LYS A 236 17.15 0.71 0.27
CA LYS A 236 15.86 0.32 0.84
C LYS A 236 14.77 1.29 0.43
N ASP A 237 15.04 2.59 0.60
CA ASP A 237 14.10 3.68 0.31
C ASP A 237 14.87 4.94 -0.08
N ILE A 238 14.35 5.70 -1.02
CA ILE A 238 14.88 6.99 -1.44
C ILE A 238 13.73 7.97 -1.61
N ILE A 239 13.70 8.99 -0.77
CA ILE A 239 12.62 9.98 -0.70
C ILE A 239 13.20 11.37 -0.89
N PHE A 240 12.53 12.16 -1.68
CA PHE A 240 12.88 13.57 -1.91
C PHE A 240 11.61 14.39 -2.18
N VAL A 241 11.64 15.65 -1.79
CA VAL A 241 10.50 16.56 -1.97
C VAL A 241 10.70 17.54 -3.13
N ASN A 242 11.90 17.57 -3.71
CA ASN A 242 12.25 18.40 -4.87
C ASN A 242 13.43 17.82 -5.66
N GLU A 243 13.67 18.35 -6.86
CA GLU A 243 14.69 17.89 -7.78
C GLU A 243 16.13 18.14 -7.31
N GLU A 244 16.36 19.19 -6.52
CA GLU A 244 17.66 19.47 -5.93
C GLU A 244 18.05 18.40 -4.92
N ALA A 245 17.13 18.04 -4.01
CA ALA A 245 17.33 16.94 -3.07
C ALA A 245 17.58 15.61 -3.81
N ARG A 246 16.82 15.31 -4.89
CA ARG A 246 17.07 14.13 -5.73
C ARG A 246 18.49 14.14 -6.28
N SER A 247 18.95 15.28 -6.79
CA SER A 247 20.31 15.42 -7.33
C SER A 247 21.37 15.25 -6.25
N GLY A 248 21.16 15.81 -5.05
CA GLY A 248 22.06 15.64 -3.91
C GLY A 248 22.17 14.19 -3.45
N LEU A 249 21.04 13.47 -3.38
CA LEU A 249 21.03 12.05 -3.05
C LEU A 249 21.78 11.20 -4.07
N TRP A 250 21.57 11.43 -5.37
CA TRP A 250 22.31 10.72 -6.41
C TRP A 250 23.80 11.08 -6.43
N ASN A 251 24.19 12.34 -6.15
CA ASN A 251 25.58 12.72 -5.97
C ASN A 251 26.24 11.92 -4.83
N PHE A 252 25.53 11.78 -3.71
CA PHE A 252 25.99 10.98 -2.57
C PHE A 252 26.18 9.51 -2.94
N ILE A 253 25.18 8.91 -3.61
CA ILE A 253 25.26 7.52 -4.07
C ILE A 253 26.45 7.35 -5.03
N SER A 254 26.59 8.23 -6.00
CA SER A 254 27.67 8.21 -7.01
C SER A 254 29.06 8.40 -6.39
N ALA A 255 29.19 9.11 -5.26
CA ALA A 255 30.45 9.29 -4.56
C ALA A 255 31.05 7.97 -4.00
N HIS A 256 30.27 6.89 -3.97
CA HIS A 256 30.73 5.56 -3.56
C HIS A 256 31.37 4.74 -4.70
N PHE A 257 31.54 5.32 -5.90
CA PHE A 257 32.03 4.64 -7.12
C PHE A 257 33.28 3.79 -6.94
N SER A 258 34.19 4.14 -6.00
CA SER A 258 35.40 3.38 -5.71
C SER A 258 35.21 2.18 -4.79
N MET A 259 34.02 2.04 -4.19
CA MET A 259 33.69 1.02 -3.19
C MET A 259 32.64 0.03 -3.69
N ILE A 260 31.97 0.35 -4.78
CA ILE A 260 30.85 -0.42 -5.29
C ILE A 260 31.03 -0.67 -6.79
N SER A 261 30.52 -1.80 -7.25
CA SER A 261 30.41 -2.14 -8.67
C SER A 261 28.99 -1.89 -9.23
N LYS A 262 28.02 -1.73 -8.33
CA LYS A 262 26.61 -1.68 -8.72
C LYS A 262 25.75 -1.01 -7.62
N VAL A 263 24.66 -0.38 -8.05
CA VAL A 263 23.57 0.09 -7.20
C VAL A 263 22.30 -0.71 -7.52
N ILE A 264 21.62 -1.21 -6.49
CA ILE A 264 20.32 -1.90 -6.60
C ILE A 264 19.33 -1.16 -5.71
N GLY A 265 18.14 -0.87 -6.25
CA GLY A 265 17.10 -0.20 -5.48
C GLY A 265 15.70 -0.46 -6.03
N ASN A 266 14.72 0.15 -5.38
CA ASN A 266 13.33 0.07 -5.79
C ASN A 266 12.77 1.48 -6.04
N ILE A 267 11.90 1.58 -7.05
CA ILE A 267 11.07 2.74 -7.34
C ILE A 267 9.62 2.29 -7.22
N HIS A 268 8.79 3.11 -6.59
CA HIS A 268 7.37 2.83 -6.38
C HIS A 268 6.45 3.82 -7.13
N THR A 269 7.01 4.49 -8.13
CA THR A 269 6.30 5.35 -9.08
C THR A 269 6.25 4.67 -10.45
N ASP A 270 5.56 5.29 -11.40
CA ASP A 270 5.53 4.88 -12.80
C ASP A 270 6.64 5.53 -13.66
N GLU A 271 7.60 6.21 -13.00
CA GLU A 271 8.73 6.88 -13.66
C GLU A 271 10.00 6.03 -13.57
N PRO A 272 10.32 5.22 -14.61
CA PRO A 272 11.53 4.42 -14.65
C PRO A 272 12.81 5.26 -14.51
N LEU A 273 13.81 4.72 -13.80
CA LEU A 273 15.09 5.40 -13.60
C LEU A 273 15.88 5.56 -14.91
N ALA A 274 15.76 4.61 -15.83
CA ALA A 274 16.51 4.56 -17.08
C ALA A 274 16.49 5.88 -17.85
N PHE A 275 15.34 6.54 -17.93
CA PHE A 275 15.20 7.81 -18.66
C PHE A 275 16.03 8.98 -18.06
N LEU A 276 16.41 8.89 -16.80
CA LEU A 276 17.18 9.91 -16.09
C LEU A 276 18.71 9.72 -16.25
N LEU A 277 19.14 8.58 -16.76
CA LEU A 277 20.55 8.22 -16.94
C LEU A 277 21.06 8.61 -18.33
N GLU A 278 22.34 8.99 -18.41
CA GLU A 278 22.99 9.23 -19.72
C GLU A 278 23.16 7.92 -20.51
N ASP A 279 23.55 6.84 -19.83
CA ASP A 279 23.49 5.47 -20.34
C ASP A 279 22.28 4.75 -19.75
N ALA A 280 21.19 4.72 -20.51
CA ALA A 280 19.92 4.13 -20.12
C ALA A 280 19.87 2.58 -20.24
N ALA A 281 20.97 1.92 -20.62
CA ALA A 281 21.03 0.48 -20.80
C ALA A 281 21.14 -0.27 -19.44
N ILE A 282 20.20 -0.02 -18.55
CA ILE A 282 20.12 -0.64 -17.22
C ILE A 282 19.06 -1.76 -17.20
N LYS A 283 19.08 -2.56 -16.13
CA LYS A 283 18.05 -3.56 -15.90
C LYS A 283 16.98 -3.00 -14.97
N GLU A 284 15.73 -3.01 -15.42
CA GLU A 284 14.56 -2.72 -14.61
C GLU A 284 13.58 -3.89 -14.66
N THR A 285 12.99 -4.22 -13.51
CA THR A 285 12.00 -5.30 -13.37
C THR A 285 10.75 -4.75 -12.72
N ILE A 286 9.62 -4.76 -13.41
CA ILE A 286 8.32 -4.29 -12.92
C ILE A 286 7.56 -5.48 -12.33
N SER A 287 7.07 -5.32 -11.11
CA SER A 287 6.25 -6.33 -10.42
C SER A 287 5.05 -5.66 -9.76
N PRO A 288 3.83 -6.24 -9.86
CA PRO A 288 2.70 -5.79 -9.05
C PRO A 288 3.08 -5.79 -7.57
N TYR A 289 2.71 -4.73 -6.84
CA TYR A 289 3.11 -4.58 -5.45
C TYR A 289 1.91 -4.65 -4.51
N TYR A 290 1.11 -3.60 -4.40
CA TYR A 290 -0.02 -3.57 -3.50
C TYR A 290 -1.36 -3.69 -4.21
N MET A 291 -2.34 -4.22 -3.48
CA MET A 291 -3.73 -4.24 -3.90
C MET A 291 -4.57 -3.38 -2.96
N ALA A 292 -5.60 -2.73 -3.52
CA ALA A 292 -6.61 -2.04 -2.75
C ALA A 292 -8.03 -2.52 -3.08
N ARG A 293 -8.94 -2.20 -2.16
CA ARG A 293 -10.37 -2.41 -2.31
C ARG A 293 -11.12 -1.23 -1.70
N ILE A 294 -12.08 -0.67 -2.43
CA ILE A 294 -13.07 0.22 -1.86
C ILE A 294 -13.98 -0.61 -0.96
N VAL A 295 -14.02 -0.27 0.34
CA VAL A 295 -14.82 -0.95 1.37
C VAL A 295 -16.27 -0.49 1.33
N ASP A 296 -16.48 0.83 1.23
CA ASP A 296 -17.80 1.46 1.10
C ASP A 296 -17.71 2.54 0.02
N LEU A 297 -18.42 2.32 -1.10
CA LEU A 297 -18.35 3.21 -2.25
C LEU A 297 -18.95 4.59 -1.94
N GLU A 298 -20.04 4.65 -1.17
CA GLU A 298 -20.68 5.92 -0.82
C GLU A 298 -19.76 6.78 0.04
N GLN A 299 -19.15 6.19 1.08
CA GLN A 299 -18.17 6.87 1.93
C GLN A 299 -16.91 7.28 1.16
N PHE A 300 -16.44 6.43 0.24
CA PHE A 300 -15.25 6.72 -0.57
C PHE A 300 -15.49 7.91 -1.50
N ILE A 301 -16.59 7.89 -2.27
CA ILE A 301 -16.96 8.94 -3.23
C ILE A 301 -17.21 10.28 -2.54
N ALA A 302 -17.81 10.28 -1.35
CA ALA A 302 -18.09 11.53 -0.61
C ALA A 302 -16.84 12.38 -0.30
N GLN A 303 -15.66 11.76 -0.31
CA GLN A 303 -14.36 12.43 -0.09
C GLN A 303 -13.53 12.56 -1.37
N TYR A 304 -13.92 11.86 -2.45
CA TYR A 304 -13.11 11.75 -3.65
C TYR A 304 -13.02 13.08 -4.41
N PRO A 305 -11.81 13.56 -4.70
CA PRO A 305 -11.62 14.86 -5.34
C PRO A 305 -11.64 14.71 -6.87
N PHE A 306 -12.82 14.61 -7.46
CA PHE A 306 -12.93 14.70 -8.92
C PHE A 306 -12.42 16.05 -9.42
N LYS A 307 -11.94 16.09 -10.65
CA LYS A 307 -11.56 17.35 -11.29
C LYS A 307 -12.76 18.26 -11.42
N PRO A 308 -12.64 19.55 -11.08
CA PRO A 308 -13.68 20.56 -11.38
C PRO A 308 -13.97 20.68 -12.88
N ASP A 309 -15.18 21.09 -13.21
CA ASP A 309 -15.61 21.34 -14.59
C ASP A 309 -16.68 22.46 -14.63
N THR A 310 -17.07 22.91 -15.81
CA THR A 310 -18.07 23.96 -16.01
C THR A 310 -19.51 23.49 -15.78
N GLY A 311 -19.76 22.18 -15.84
CA GLY A 311 -21.09 21.58 -15.72
C GLY A 311 -21.14 20.41 -14.73
N GLU A 312 -22.38 20.05 -14.38
CA GLU A 312 -22.65 18.83 -13.64
C GLU A 312 -22.46 17.62 -14.58
N ARG A 313 -21.84 16.56 -14.08
CA ARG A 313 -21.61 15.29 -14.81
C ARG A 313 -22.31 14.15 -14.08
N GLU A 314 -22.94 13.27 -14.82
CA GLU A 314 -23.66 12.13 -14.26
C GLU A 314 -23.26 10.82 -14.94
N TRP A 315 -23.04 9.78 -14.13
CA TRP A 315 -22.81 8.43 -14.59
C TRP A 315 -23.71 7.44 -13.84
N LYS A 316 -24.52 6.71 -14.62
CA LYS A 316 -25.37 5.64 -14.10
C LYS A 316 -24.77 4.28 -14.46
N PHE A 317 -24.55 3.42 -13.46
CA PHE A 317 -23.88 2.12 -13.66
C PHE A 317 -24.41 1.06 -12.68
N THR A 318 -24.27 -0.20 -13.07
CA THR A 318 -24.46 -1.35 -12.19
C THR A 318 -23.10 -1.82 -11.67
N LEU A 319 -22.94 -1.80 -10.35
CA LEU A 319 -21.74 -2.27 -9.65
C LEU A 319 -21.94 -3.70 -9.16
N ASP A 320 -20.97 -4.56 -9.47
CA ASP A 320 -20.87 -5.92 -8.94
C ASP A 320 -19.78 -6.00 -7.86
N ASP A 321 -20.16 -6.48 -6.68
CA ASP A 321 -19.23 -6.73 -5.58
C ASP A 321 -19.38 -8.17 -5.09
N PRO A 322 -18.35 -9.02 -5.23
CA PRO A 322 -18.46 -10.45 -4.95
C PRO A 322 -18.58 -10.78 -3.45
N LEU A 323 -18.39 -9.79 -2.57
CA LEU A 323 -18.35 -10.02 -1.12
C LEU A 323 -19.30 -9.12 -0.34
N LEU A 324 -19.48 -7.85 -0.75
CA LEU A 324 -20.14 -6.83 0.05
C LEU A 324 -21.46 -6.37 -0.61
N SER A 325 -22.57 -6.82 -0.07
CA SER A 325 -23.90 -6.52 -0.60
C SER A 325 -24.27 -5.03 -0.57
N TRP A 326 -23.67 -4.24 0.32
CA TRP A 326 -23.89 -2.79 0.37
C TRP A 326 -23.25 -2.01 -0.77
N ASN A 327 -22.26 -2.57 -1.47
CA ASN A 327 -21.70 -1.99 -2.71
C ASN A 327 -22.43 -2.53 -3.95
N GLN A 328 -23.21 -3.60 -3.86
CA GLN A 328 -23.85 -4.24 -5.02
C GLN A 328 -25.15 -3.54 -5.41
N GLY A 329 -25.35 -3.27 -6.69
CA GLY A 329 -26.59 -2.69 -7.21
C GLY A 329 -26.37 -1.63 -8.29
N THR A 330 -27.44 -0.93 -8.68
CA THR A 330 -27.34 0.18 -9.62
C THR A 330 -27.25 1.50 -8.87
N PHE A 331 -26.32 2.33 -9.32
CA PHE A 331 -26.00 3.62 -8.72
C PHE A 331 -26.01 4.73 -9.78
N THR A 332 -26.28 5.93 -9.32
CA THR A 332 -25.99 7.17 -10.03
C THR A 332 -24.88 7.92 -9.29
N LEU A 333 -23.76 8.15 -9.96
CA LEU A 333 -22.72 9.08 -9.53
C LEU A 333 -23.00 10.43 -10.16
N ARG A 334 -23.09 11.48 -9.34
CA ARG A 334 -23.18 12.86 -9.78
C ARG A 334 -21.95 13.61 -9.33
N ILE A 335 -21.29 14.30 -10.25
CA ILE A 335 -20.11 15.11 -9.99
C ILE A 335 -20.49 16.57 -10.20
N GLN A 336 -20.45 17.35 -9.12
CA GLN A 336 -20.74 18.77 -9.13
C GLN A 336 -19.63 19.56 -9.87
N PRO A 337 -19.90 20.77 -10.34
CA PRO A 337 -18.89 21.59 -11.02
C PRO A 337 -17.63 21.85 -10.20
N ASP A 338 -17.70 21.87 -8.87
CA ASP A 338 -16.57 22.01 -7.96
C ASP A 338 -15.77 20.71 -7.73
N GLY A 339 -16.15 19.61 -8.40
CA GLY A 339 -15.51 18.31 -8.28
C GLY A 339 -16.02 17.46 -7.11
N LYS A 340 -17.04 17.91 -6.37
CA LYS A 340 -17.64 17.09 -5.30
C LYS A 340 -18.50 15.98 -5.91
N GLY A 341 -18.21 14.74 -5.52
CA GLY A 341 -18.98 13.56 -5.92
C GLY A 341 -20.09 13.22 -4.94
N GLU A 342 -21.25 12.88 -5.47
CA GLU A 342 -22.36 12.29 -4.73
C GLU A 342 -22.81 11.01 -5.42
N ILE A 343 -23.09 9.97 -4.65
CA ILE A 343 -23.53 8.69 -5.19
C ILE A 343 -24.77 8.21 -4.45
N PHE A 344 -25.72 7.71 -5.19
CA PHE A 344 -26.98 7.20 -4.62
C PHE A 344 -27.51 5.99 -5.42
N ARG A 345 -28.20 5.11 -4.74
CA ARG A 345 -28.83 3.96 -5.38
C ARG A 345 -30.01 4.41 -6.23
N THR A 346 -30.17 3.76 -7.39
CA THR A 346 -31.32 3.98 -8.26
C THR A 346 -31.98 2.65 -8.62
N ALA A 347 -33.31 2.69 -8.80
CA ALA A 347 -34.08 1.56 -9.34
C ALA A 347 -34.04 1.49 -10.88
N GLU A 348 -33.52 2.54 -11.54
CA GLU A 348 -33.43 2.59 -12.99
C GLU A 348 -32.36 1.62 -13.48
N ARG A 349 -32.66 0.93 -14.57
CA ARG A 349 -31.68 0.02 -15.20
C ARG A 349 -30.56 0.81 -15.87
N SER A 350 -29.34 0.30 -15.79
CA SER A 350 -28.19 0.80 -16.55
C SER A 350 -27.60 -0.32 -17.40
N SER A 351 -27.20 0.02 -18.61
CA SER A 351 -26.41 -0.85 -19.49
C SER A 351 -24.91 -0.83 -19.10
N ALA A 352 -24.45 0.24 -18.46
CA ALA A 352 -23.08 0.34 -17.97
C ALA A 352 -22.85 -0.60 -16.80
N ARG A 353 -21.79 -1.39 -16.86
CA ARG A 353 -21.42 -2.36 -15.83
C ARG A 353 -19.95 -2.23 -15.45
N ILE A 354 -19.69 -2.35 -14.18
CA ILE A 354 -18.35 -2.34 -13.60
C ILE A 354 -18.33 -3.20 -12.33
N ASN A 355 -17.23 -3.86 -12.04
CA ASN A 355 -17.04 -4.53 -10.76
C ASN A 355 -16.20 -3.66 -9.81
N ILE A 356 -16.25 -3.98 -8.52
CA ILE A 356 -15.56 -3.19 -7.48
C ILE A 356 -14.04 -3.15 -7.66
N GLN A 357 -13.45 -4.22 -8.21
CA GLN A 357 -12.01 -4.29 -8.51
C GLN A 357 -11.64 -3.23 -9.56
N THR A 358 -12.41 -3.16 -10.63
CA THR A 358 -12.20 -2.19 -11.70
C THR A 358 -12.48 -0.76 -11.23
N MET A 359 -13.55 -0.56 -10.45
CA MET A 359 -13.85 0.72 -9.82
C MET A 359 -12.68 1.19 -8.95
N THR A 360 -12.12 0.29 -8.13
CA THR A 360 -10.99 0.63 -7.26
C THR A 360 -9.76 1.02 -8.05
N THR A 361 -9.29 0.20 -9.00
CA THR A 361 -8.07 0.50 -9.76
C THR A 361 -8.21 1.76 -10.64
N MET A 362 -9.42 2.05 -11.12
CA MET A 362 -9.76 3.25 -11.88
C MET A 362 -9.72 4.52 -11.00
N LEU A 363 -10.44 4.52 -9.89
CA LEU A 363 -10.50 5.67 -8.99
C LEU A 363 -9.17 5.92 -8.26
N MET A 364 -8.36 4.88 -8.10
CA MET A 364 -6.98 5.03 -7.63
C MET A 364 -6.01 5.55 -8.71
N GLY A 365 -6.45 5.80 -9.94
CA GLY A 365 -5.60 6.31 -11.01
C GLY A 365 -4.57 5.31 -11.57
N TYR A 366 -4.54 4.06 -11.06
CA TYR A 366 -3.56 3.06 -11.53
C TYR A 366 -3.82 2.59 -12.96
N LYS A 367 -5.09 2.47 -13.35
CA LYS A 367 -5.47 2.20 -14.74
C LYS A 367 -6.55 3.18 -15.19
N ARG A 368 -6.31 3.79 -16.33
CA ARG A 368 -7.21 4.80 -16.91
C ARG A 368 -8.53 4.19 -17.42
N PRO A 369 -9.64 4.94 -17.39
CA PRO A 369 -10.94 4.50 -17.92
C PRO A 369 -10.87 3.99 -19.36
N ASP A 370 -10.18 4.68 -20.28
CA ASP A 370 -10.01 4.26 -21.68
C ASP A 370 -9.34 2.89 -21.79
N TYR A 371 -8.24 2.68 -21.07
CA TYR A 371 -7.58 1.38 -21.04
C TYR A 371 -8.50 0.27 -20.50
N LEU A 372 -9.24 0.53 -19.43
CA LEU A 372 -10.17 -0.43 -18.83
C LEU A 372 -11.35 -0.75 -19.76
N HIS A 373 -11.83 0.24 -20.51
CA HIS A 373 -12.85 0.06 -21.55
C HIS A 373 -12.30 -0.79 -22.69
N LYS A 374 -11.12 -0.48 -23.19
CA LYS A 374 -10.45 -1.18 -24.30
C LYS A 374 -10.23 -2.67 -24.01
N ILE A 375 -9.93 -3.03 -22.76
CA ILE A 375 -9.78 -4.44 -22.33
C ILE A 375 -11.08 -5.08 -21.84
N GLY A 376 -12.24 -4.39 -22.00
CA GLY A 376 -13.57 -4.92 -21.69
C GLY A 376 -13.90 -5.01 -20.19
N ARG A 377 -13.20 -4.26 -19.31
CA ARG A 377 -13.49 -4.21 -17.86
C ARG A 377 -14.55 -3.19 -17.47
N ILE A 378 -14.80 -2.19 -18.30
CA ILE A 378 -15.90 -1.23 -18.19
C ILE A 378 -16.73 -1.30 -19.46
N SER A 379 -18.05 -1.30 -19.31
CA SER A 379 -19.00 -1.11 -20.43
C SER A 379 -19.75 0.19 -20.21
N CYS A 380 -19.55 1.17 -21.08
CA CYS A 380 -20.23 2.46 -21.06
C CYS A 380 -20.24 3.09 -22.45
N SER A 381 -20.99 4.19 -22.65
CA SER A 381 -20.96 4.96 -23.90
C SER A 381 -19.64 5.75 -24.05
N PRO A 382 -19.27 6.15 -25.29
CA PRO A 382 -18.11 7.00 -25.51
C PRO A 382 -18.15 8.31 -24.71
N GLU A 383 -19.30 8.96 -24.63
CA GLU A 383 -19.48 10.22 -23.89
C GLU A 383 -19.24 10.02 -22.38
N THR A 384 -19.68 8.87 -21.83
CA THR A 384 -19.39 8.52 -20.44
C THR A 384 -17.90 8.23 -20.22
N LEU A 385 -17.26 7.59 -21.18
CA LEU A 385 -15.84 7.29 -21.14
C LEU A 385 -15.00 8.57 -21.11
N ASP A 386 -15.27 9.51 -22.01
CA ASP A 386 -14.61 10.82 -22.08
C ASP A 386 -14.82 11.59 -20.76
N MET A 387 -16.05 11.58 -20.24
CA MET A 387 -16.37 12.20 -18.96
C MET A 387 -15.55 11.59 -17.79
N LEU A 388 -15.38 10.28 -17.75
CA LEU A 388 -14.59 9.61 -16.70
C LEU A 388 -13.09 9.91 -16.85
N GLU A 389 -12.57 9.97 -18.09
CA GLU A 389 -11.18 10.37 -18.36
C GLU A 389 -10.89 11.79 -17.89
N ASP A 390 -11.83 12.70 -18.10
CA ASP A 390 -11.69 14.10 -17.69
C ASP A 390 -11.90 14.29 -16.19
N ALA A 391 -12.79 13.51 -15.57
CA ALA A 391 -13.14 13.69 -14.16
C ALA A 391 -12.10 13.12 -13.19
N ILE A 392 -11.37 12.08 -13.58
CA ILE A 392 -10.40 11.38 -12.72
C ILE A 392 -9.01 11.94 -12.94
N GLU A 393 -8.33 12.33 -11.83
CA GLU A 393 -6.93 12.79 -11.90
C GLU A 393 -6.01 11.74 -12.53
N GLN A 394 -5.05 12.24 -13.32
CA GLN A 394 -4.04 11.40 -13.97
C GLN A 394 -2.78 11.37 -13.10
N GLN A 395 -2.78 10.52 -12.09
CA GLN A 395 -1.66 10.32 -11.20
C GLN A 395 -1.65 8.88 -10.72
N THR A 396 -0.51 8.20 -10.88
CA THR A 396 -0.32 6.81 -10.43
C THR A 396 -0.03 6.76 -8.94
N PRO A 397 -0.60 5.81 -8.18
CA PRO A 397 -0.36 5.72 -6.75
C PRO A 397 1.08 5.28 -6.43
N TYR A 398 1.71 6.00 -5.50
CA TYR A 398 2.95 5.59 -4.86
C TYR A 398 2.63 4.73 -3.62
N PHE A 399 3.33 3.61 -3.44
CA PHE A 399 3.27 2.88 -2.18
C PHE A 399 4.56 2.09 -1.97
N SER A 400 5.31 2.38 -0.89
CA SER A 400 6.58 1.71 -0.56
C SER A 400 6.54 0.92 0.74
N ASP A 401 5.46 1.05 1.50
CA ASP A 401 5.30 0.37 2.79
C ASP A 401 5.08 -1.13 2.64
N TYR A 402 5.37 -1.86 3.72
CA TYR A 402 5.10 -3.29 3.86
C TYR A 402 4.60 -3.58 5.27
N PHE A 403 3.45 -4.27 5.40
CA PHE A 403 2.84 -4.66 6.69
C PHE A 403 2.07 -5.98 6.61
#